data_eaff9ec07fc1117be21a3c80d42cd111
#
_entry.id   eaff9ec07fc1117be21a3c80d42cd111
#
_cell.length_a   1.000
_cell.length_b   1.000
_cell.length_c   1.000
_cell.angle_alpha   90.00
_cell.angle_beta   90.00
_cell.angle_gamma   90.00
#
_symmetry.space_group_name_H-M   'P 1'
#
loop_
_entity.id
_entity.type
_entity.pdbx_description
1 polymer ?
#
loop_
_entity_poly.entity_id
_entity_poly.type
_entity_poly.pdbx_seq_one_letter_code
_entity_poly.pdbx_strand_id
1 'polypeptide(L)'
;MKHRADHDVANSCRAAECESMTAVSRDYRPDIAELLAFYASAGVDEALEEEPLDRFAEAASKPPERGPATVTPPTGENAALPRSTSLSRAGTGERQAAAPAMRAPSGTATVPDEQQAALARHLATTAATLDELHQHMAAFDGCNLKFTAKNLVFADGNPNAAVMLVGEAPGRDEDIEGLPFVGRSGRLLDRMLAAIGLDRTSAYIANVIPWRPPGNRTPTPHETEICRPFIERQIELVNPKVLVNLGGPSASTLLNTTEGILRLRGNWRVHTTAAGIAIPAMPTLHPAYLLRTPAHKKLAWRDFLEVKAKLRALG
;
A
#
# COMPACT_ATOMS: atom_id res chain seq x y z
N MET A 1 59.03 55.29 13.65
CA MET A 1 59.12 54.45 14.87
C MET A 1 57.78 53.82 15.14
N LYS A 2 57.77 52.47 15.25
CA LYS A 2 56.66 51.59 15.72
C LYS A 2 55.34 51.66 14.87
N HIS A 3 54.90 50.62 14.16
CA HIS A 3 54.57 49.24 14.48
C HIS A 3 54.52 48.43 13.19
N ARG A 4 55.30 47.41 13.10
CA ARG A 4 55.20 46.30 12.17
C ARG A 4 55.46 45.06 12.99
N ALA A 5 54.40 44.35 13.35
CA ALA A 5 54.38 42.94 13.77
C ALA A 5 52.97 42.67 14.22
N ASP A 6 52.28 41.84 13.44
CA ASP A 6 51.16 40.94 13.82
C ASP A 6 50.29 40.62 12.60
N HIS A 7 50.85 39.90 11.64
CA HIS A 7 50.08 39.33 10.54
C HIS A 7 50.57 37.96 10.06
N ASP A 8 51.32 37.22 10.88
CA ASP A 8 51.86 35.92 10.41
C ASP A 8 51.45 34.69 11.24
N VAL A 9 50.39 34.74 12.07
CA VAL A 9 49.96 33.58 12.86
C VAL A 9 48.60 32.98 12.38
N ALA A 10 47.87 33.64 11.48
CA ALA A 10 46.55 33.19 11.02
C ALA A 10 46.57 32.31 9.77
N ASN A 11 47.75 32.01 9.15
CA ASN A 11 47.82 31.30 7.88
C ASN A 11 48.43 29.89 8.00
N SER A 12 48.79 29.46 9.21
CA SER A 12 49.40 28.12 9.42
C SER A 12 48.40 27.03 9.85
N CYS A 13 47.18 27.36 10.19
CA CYS A 13 46.17 26.37 10.64
C CYS A 13 45.15 25.92 9.56
N ARG A 14 45.26 26.43 8.33
CA ARG A 14 44.34 26.03 7.22
C ARG A 14 44.88 25.07 6.22
N ALA A 15 46.16 24.69 6.30
CA ALA A 15 46.79 23.75 5.35
C ALA A 15 46.85 22.30 5.85
N ALA A 16 46.60 22.04 7.13
CA ALA A 16 46.69 20.69 7.70
C ALA A 16 45.36 19.90 7.75
N GLU A 17 44.21 20.54 7.53
CA GLU A 17 42.90 19.85 7.55
C GLU A 17 42.34 19.52 6.16
N CYS A 18 43.02 19.84 5.08
CA CYS A 18 42.52 19.61 3.71
C CYS A 18 43.17 18.41 3.00
N GLU A 19 44.13 17.67 3.62
CA GLU A 19 44.80 16.54 3.01
C GLU A 19 44.26 15.14 3.43
N SER A 20 43.21 15.05 4.26
CA SER A 20 42.69 13.74 4.66
C SER A 20 41.42 13.29 3.93
N MET A 21 40.98 13.97 2.86
CA MET A 21 39.72 13.61 2.13
C MET A 21 39.92 13.19 0.66
N THR A 22 41.06 12.67 0.26
CA THR A 22 41.23 12.08 -1.09
C THR A 22 42.21 10.92 -1.10
N ALA A 23 41.83 9.82 -0.47
CA ALA A 23 42.31 8.51 -0.80
C ALA A 23 41.21 7.49 -0.65
N VAL A 24 40.23 7.52 -1.56
CA VAL A 24 39.43 6.31 -1.83
C VAL A 24 40.38 5.33 -2.46
N SER A 25 40.86 4.40 -1.64
CA SER A 25 41.71 3.29 -2.07
C SER A 25 41.03 2.59 -3.25
N ARG A 26 41.68 2.62 -4.43
CA ARG A 26 41.22 1.96 -5.66
C ARG A 26 41.26 0.43 -5.59
N ASP A 27 41.60 -0.16 -4.45
CA ASP A 27 41.72 -1.61 -4.26
C ASP A 27 40.87 -2.18 -3.11
N TYR A 28 39.77 -1.52 -2.76
CA TYR A 28 38.81 -2.16 -1.85
C TYR A 28 38.07 -3.25 -2.62
N ARG A 29 38.51 -4.50 -2.47
CA ARG A 29 37.74 -5.69 -2.84
C ARG A 29 36.93 -6.06 -1.59
N PRO A 30 35.58 -5.93 -1.63
CA PRO A 30 34.78 -6.36 -0.50
C PRO A 30 35.04 -7.84 -0.21
N ASP A 31 35.10 -8.21 1.06
CA ASP A 31 35.16 -9.61 1.47
C ASP A 31 33.94 -10.37 0.90
N ILE A 32 34.11 -11.65 0.60
CA ILE A 32 33.04 -12.50 0.06
C ILE A 32 31.82 -12.47 0.99
N ALA A 33 32.03 -12.44 2.32
CA ALA A 33 30.93 -12.33 3.29
C ALA A 33 30.16 -11.01 3.18
N GLU A 34 30.83 -9.88 2.98
CA GLU A 34 30.21 -8.58 2.71
C GLU A 34 29.44 -8.56 1.39
N LEU A 35 30.01 -9.16 0.36
CA LEU A 35 29.38 -9.27 -0.96
C LEU A 35 28.11 -10.14 -0.89
N LEU A 36 28.18 -11.29 -0.22
CA LEU A 36 27.03 -12.17 0.00
C LEU A 36 25.96 -11.51 0.86
N ALA A 37 26.35 -10.78 1.91
CA ALA A 37 25.43 -10.01 2.73
C ALA A 37 24.73 -8.88 1.92
N PHE A 38 25.48 -8.23 1.02
CA PHE A 38 24.91 -7.25 0.08
C PHE A 38 23.90 -7.89 -0.86
N TYR A 39 24.21 -9.03 -1.48
CA TYR A 39 23.27 -9.73 -2.36
C TYR A 39 22.03 -10.24 -1.59
N ALA A 40 22.21 -10.81 -0.41
CA ALA A 40 21.12 -11.23 0.44
C ALA A 40 20.21 -10.05 0.84
N SER A 41 20.81 -8.90 1.20
CA SER A 41 20.05 -7.68 1.52
C SER A 41 19.35 -7.07 0.29
N ALA A 42 19.90 -7.29 -0.90
CA ALA A 42 19.30 -6.91 -2.18
C ALA A 42 18.17 -7.86 -2.62
N GLY A 43 17.93 -8.95 -1.88
CA GLY A 43 16.86 -9.93 -2.15
C GLY A 43 17.28 -10.98 -3.19
N VAL A 44 18.58 -11.22 -3.36
CA VAL A 44 19.11 -12.33 -4.13
C VAL A 44 19.35 -13.47 -3.13
N ASP A 45 18.37 -14.35 -3.00
CA ASP A 45 18.33 -15.46 -2.03
C ASP A 45 18.56 -16.83 -2.66
N GLU A 46 18.72 -16.88 -4.00
CA GLU A 46 19.09 -18.11 -4.71
C GLU A 46 20.36 -17.89 -5.53
N ALA A 47 21.28 -18.86 -5.49
CA ALA A 47 22.44 -18.90 -6.39
C ALA A 47 21.93 -19.15 -7.83
N LEU A 48 22.34 -18.31 -8.77
CA LEU A 48 22.10 -18.55 -10.18
C LEU A 48 23.12 -19.58 -10.66
N GLU A 49 22.67 -20.70 -11.20
CA GLU A 49 23.53 -21.65 -11.90
C GLU A 49 23.97 -21.09 -13.26
N GLU A 50 25.15 -21.46 -13.73
CA GLU A 50 25.71 -20.96 -15.00
C GLU A 50 24.92 -21.39 -16.24
N GLU A 51 24.11 -22.49 -16.11
CA GLU A 51 23.20 -22.94 -17.15
C GLU A 51 21.75 -22.69 -16.72
N PRO A 52 20.89 -22.17 -17.62
CA PRO A 52 19.49 -21.94 -17.30
C PRO A 52 18.73 -23.26 -17.11
N LEU A 53 18.22 -23.52 -15.91
CA LEU A 53 17.34 -24.64 -15.59
C LEU A 53 15.93 -24.41 -16.13
N ASP A 54 15.48 -25.32 -17.03
CA ASP A 54 14.09 -25.34 -17.45
C ASP A 54 13.22 -26.05 -16.38
N ARG A 55 12.73 -25.29 -15.42
CA ARG A 55 11.88 -25.79 -14.32
C ARG A 55 10.53 -26.36 -14.81
N PHE A 56 10.09 -26.05 -16.02
CA PHE A 56 8.89 -26.64 -16.62
C PHE A 56 9.16 -28.06 -17.12
N ALA A 57 10.35 -28.32 -17.68
CA ALA A 57 10.79 -29.65 -18.05
C ALA A 57 11.01 -30.54 -16.82
N GLU A 58 11.54 -30.00 -15.73
CA GLU A 58 11.75 -30.69 -14.45
C GLU A 58 10.42 -31.07 -13.77
N ALA A 59 9.42 -30.18 -13.80
CA ALA A 59 8.09 -30.45 -13.28
C ALA A 59 7.34 -31.52 -14.10
N ALA A 60 7.61 -31.63 -15.40
CA ALA A 60 7.03 -32.64 -16.27
C ALA A 60 7.67 -34.03 -16.09
N SER A 61 8.89 -34.13 -15.59
CA SER A 61 9.64 -35.36 -15.38
C SER A 61 9.46 -35.99 -13.99
N LYS A 62 8.83 -35.29 -13.03
CA LYS A 62 8.58 -35.80 -11.69
C LYS A 62 7.23 -36.58 -11.68
N PRO A 63 7.21 -37.91 -11.45
CA PRO A 63 5.96 -38.65 -11.30
C PRO A 63 5.18 -38.10 -10.09
N PRO A 64 3.83 -38.07 -10.15
CA PRO A 64 3.04 -37.63 -9.01
C PRO A 64 3.25 -38.59 -7.82
N GLU A 65 3.77 -38.08 -6.72
CA GLU A 65 3.84 -38.79 -5.44
C GLU A 65 2.39 -39.08 -4.98
N ARG A 66 1.99 -40.33 -5.12
CA ARG A 66 0.75 -40.84 -4.54
C ARG A 66 0.94 -41.00 -3.04
N GLY A 67 0.40 -40.08 -2.26
CA GLY A 67 0.16 -40.28 -0.83
C GLY A 67 -0.89 -41.38 -0.62
N PRO A 68 -0.81 -42.18 0.47
CA PRO A 68 -1.71 -43.29 0.70
C PRO A 68 -3.07 -42.80 1.21
N ALA A 69 -4.13 -43.08 0.43
CA ALA A 69 -5.49 -43.00 0.92
C ALA A 69 -6.17 -44.33 0.59
N THR A 70 -6.18 -45.25 1.55
CA THR A 70 -7.06 -46.39 1.62
C THR A 70 -8.43 -45.95 2.11
N VAL A 71 -9.45 -46.02 1.24
CA VAL A 71 -10.83 -46.26 1.67
C VAL A 71 -11.50 -47.08 0.54
N THR A 72 -11.86 -48.33 0.87
CA THR A 72 -12.64 -49.27 0.08
C THR A 72 -14.10 -48.82 -0.06
N PRO A 73 -14.72 -48.92 -1.25
CA PRO A 73 -16.19 -48.82 -1.37
C PRO A 73 -16.85 -50.21 -1.35
N PRO A 74 -18.09 -50.33 -0.87
CA PRO A 74 -18.85 -51.55 -0.98
C PRO A 74 -19.53 -51.70 -2.35
N THR A 75 -19.49 -52.92 -2.84
CA THR A 75 -20.12 -53.47 -4.01
C THR A 75 -21.67 -53.43 -3.93
N GLY A 76 -22.33 -53.13 -5.04
CA GLY A 76 -23.77 -53.28 -5.22
C GLY A 76 -24.15 -53.17 -6.70
N GLU A 77 -24.59 -54.27 -7.26
CA GLU A 77 -24.85 -54.56 -8.67
C GLU A 77 -26.05 -53.84 -9.32
N ASN A 78 -25.90 -53.69 -10.62
CA ASN A 78 -26.88 -53.84 -11.73
C ASN A 78 -28.15 -52.96 -11.81
N ALA A 79 -28.36 -52.20 -12.87
CA ALA A 79 -29.08 -52.61 -14.07
C ALA A 79 -29.54 -51.43 -14.93
N ALA A 80 -29.16 -51.50 -16.19
CA ALA A 80 -29.86 -51.17 -17.44
C ALA A 80 -30.85 -49.97 -17.52
N LEU A 81 -30.55 -49.07 -18.48
CA LEU A 81 -31.48 -48.21 -19.21
C LEU A 81 -32.59 -49.01 -19.91
N PRO A 82 -33.78 -48.44 -20.22
CA PRO A 82 -33.93 -47.79 -21.54
C PRO A 82 -34.77 -46.51 -21.60
N ARG A 83 -34.62 -45.85 -22.77
CA ARG A 83 -35.38 -44.71 -23.29
C ARG A 83 -36.86 -45.10 -23.56
N SER A 84 -37.78 -44.14 -23.40
CA SER A 84 -38.69 -43.69 -24.48
C SER A 84 -39.81 -42.75 -24.00
N THR A 85 -39.92 -41.67 -24.71
CA THR A 85 -41.09 -41.04 -25.40
C THR A 85 -42.38 -40.75 -24.65
N SER A 86 -42.66 -39.43 -24.63
CA SER A 86 -43.91 -38.74 -24.95
C SER A 86 -45.26 -39.23 -24.45
N LEU A 87 -46.08 -38.37 -23.86
CA LEU A 87 -47.33 -37.79 -24.38
C LEU A 87 -48.17 -37.14 -23.27
N SER A 88 -48.74 -36.03 -23.66
CA SER A 88 -49.69 -35.19 -22.96
C SER A 88 -50.90 -35.96 -22.30
N ARG A 89 -51.34 -35.44 -21.16
CA ARG A 89 -52.80 -35.25 -20.95
C ARG A 89 -53.14 -34.35 -19.76
N ALA A 90 -54.07 -33.45 -19.99
CA ALA A 90 -54.71 -32.55 -19.06
C ALA A 90 -55.43 -33.28 -17.94
N GLY A 91 -55.44 -32.69 -16.72
CA GLY A 91 -56.27 -33.14 -15.60
C GLY A 91 -56.37 -32.03 -14.57
N THR A 92 -57.55 -31.47 -14.54
CA THR A 92 -58.11 -30.52 -13.56
C THR A 92 -58.02 -31.03 -12.14
N GLY A 93 -57.75 -30.14 -11.15
CA GLY A 93 -58.18 -30.40 -9.81
C GLY A 93 -57.35 -29.75 -8.69
N GLU A 94 -57.99 -28.84 -7.99
CA GLU A 94 -57.83 -28.45 -6.60
C GLU A 94 -56.75 -27.46 -6.19
N ARG A 95 -57.24 -26.27 -5.94
CA ARG A 95 -56.57 -25.21 -5.15
C ARG A 95 -56.34 -25.69 -3.72
N GLN A 96 -55.09 -25.93 -3.37
CA GLN A 96 -54.69 -25.98 -1.97
C GLN A 96 -54.18 -24.59 -1.56
N ALA A 97 -54.82 -24.04 -0.53
CA ALA A 97 -54.50 -22.72 0.01
C ALA A 97 -53.04 -22.64 0.49
N ALA A 98 -52.29 -21.75 -0.08
CA ALA A 98 -50.93 -21.41 0.37
C ALA A 98 -51.01 -20.75 1.74
N ALA A 99 -50.27 -21.28 2.70
CA ALA A 99 -50.00 -20.67 3.98
C ALA A 99 -49.31 -19.30 3.78
N PRO A 100 -49.58 -18.31 4.66
CA PRO A 100 -48.98 -17.00 4.52
C PRO A 100 -47.45 -17.11 4.70
N ALA A 101 -46.72 -16.78 3.66
CA ALA A 101 -45.27 -16.61 3.73
C ALA A 101 -44.97 -15.54 4.79
N MET A 102 -44.25 -15.91 5.84
CA MET A 102 -43.65 -14.98 6.77
C MET A 102 -42.76 -14.02 5.96
N ARG A 103 -43.17 -12.76 5.91
CA ARG A 103 -42.33 -11.66 5.40
C ARG A 103 -41.07 -11.64 6.23
N ALA A 104 -39.93 -11.91 5.57
CA ALA A 104 -38.64 -11.57 6.10
C ALA A 104 -38.60 -10.08 6.50
N PRO A 105 -37.94 -9.71 7.59
CA PRO A 105 -37.86 -8.33 7.98
C PRO A 105 -37.30 -7.50 6.82
N SER A 106 -38.04 -6.46 6.46
CA SER A 106 -37.72 -5.50 5.43
C SER A 106 -36.29 -5.00 5.65
N GLY A 107 -35.45 -5.21 4.66
CA GLY A 107 -34.09 -4.76 4.69
C GLY A 107 -34.01 -3.29 5.11
N THR A 108 -33.07 -3.00 5.97
CA THR A 108 -32.60 -1.65 6.24
C THR A 108 -32.50 -0.89 4.92
N ALA A 109 -33.26 0.19 4.82
CA ALA A 109 -33.23 1.07 3.65
C ALA A 109 -31.74 1.42 3.40
N THR A 110 -31.22 0.97 2.26
CA THR A 110 -29.88 1.39 1.80
C THR A 110 -29.95 2.90 1.61
N VAL A 111 -29.25 3.63 2.48
CA VAL A 111 -29.10 5.08 2.32
C VAL A 111 -28.46 5.31 0.96
N PRO A 112 -28.99 6.17 0.09
CA PRO A 112 -28.43 6.42 -1.22
C PRO A 112 -26.96 6.82 -1.11
N ASP A 113 -26.12 6.30 -1.99
CA ASP A 113 -24.65 6.47 -2.03
C ASP A 113 -24.19 7.92 -1.91
N GLU A 114 -24.92 8.85 -2.50
CA GLU A 114 -24.64 10.28 -2.46
C GLU A 114 -24.78 10.88 -1.06
N GLN A 115 -25.72 10.36 -0.25
CA GLN A 115 -25.89 10.78 1.14
C GLN A 115 -24.72 10.32 2.01
N GLN A 116 -24.16 9.14 1.76
CA GLN A 116 -22.98 8.63 2.48
C GLN A 116 -21.73 9.48 2.17
N ALA A 117 -21.52 9.83 0.91
CA ALA A 117 -20.42 10.70 0.51
C ALA A 117 -20.58 12.13 1.09
N ALA A 118 -21.81 12.65 1.14
CA ALA A 118 -22.11 13.94 1.77
C ALA A 118 -21.86 13.91 3.28
N LEU A 119 -22.29 12.85 3.97
CA LEU A 119 -22.03 12.65 5.39
C LEU A 119 -20.53 12.53 5.67
N ALA A 120 -19.78 11.78 4.86
CA ALA A 120 -18.33 11.65 4.99
C ALA A 120 -17.64 13.02 4.84
N ARG A 121 -18.04 13.83 3.85
CA ARG A 121 -17.54 15.20 3.69
C ARG A 121 -17.83 16.08 4.91
N HIS A 122 -19.06 16.01 5.43
CA HIS A 122 -19.43 16.76 6.63
C HIS A 122 -18.58 16.36 7.84
N LEU A 123 -18.48 15.07 8.13
CA LEU A 123 -17.68 14.56 9.24
C LEU A 123 -16.18 14.90 9.10
N ALA A 124 -15.64 14.83 7.90
CA ALA A 124 -14.27 15.21 7.65
C ALA A 124 -14.03 16.70 7.89
N THR A 125 -14.89 17.59 7.35
CA THR A 125 -14.72 19.04 7.48
C THR A 125 -14.93 19.56 8.89
N THR A 126 -15.75 18.90 9.71
CA THR A 126 -16.03 19.31 11.10
C THR A 126 -14.92 18.87 12.07
N ALA A 127 -14.07 17.92 11.72
CA ALA A 127 -12.96 17.50 12.56
C ALA A 127 -11.87 18.60 12.60
N ALA A 128 -11.55 19.14 13.77
CA ALA A 128 -10.50 20.13 13.96
C ALA A 128 -9.14 19.50 14.27
N THR A 129 -9.12 18.23 14.72
CA THR A 129 -7.91 17.49 15.08
C THR A 129 -7.90 16.10 14.45
N LEU A 130 -6.73 15.45 14.41
CA LEU A 130 -6.61 14.06 13.97
C LEU A 130 -7.39 13.09 14.88
N ASP A 131 -7.46 13.36 16.18
CA ASP A 131 -8.21 12.54 17.13
C ASP A 131 -9.72 12.63 16.89
N GLU A 132 -10.24 13.82 16.62
CA GLU A 132 -11.65 14.02 16.24
C GLU A 132 -11.95 13.33 14.91
N LEU A 133 -11.05 13.46 13.92
CA LEU A 133 -11.19 12.78 12.64
C LEU A 133 -11.22 11.26 12.81
N HIS A 134 -10.36 10.71 13.67
CA HIS A 134 -10.34 9.28 14.00
C HIS A 134 -11.67 8.85 14.63
N GLN A 135 -12.21 9.62 15.59
CA GLN A 135 -13.49 9.35 16.23
C GLN A 135 -14.66 9.39 15.22
N HIS A 136 -14.66 10.39 14.33
CA HIS A 136 -15.67 10.50 13.28
C HIS A 136 -15.63 9.30 12.33
N MET A 137 -14.42 8.88 11.91
CA MET A 137 -14.25 7.69 11.08
C MET A 137 -14.67 6.41 11.80
N ALA A 138 -14.31 6.26 13.08
CA ALA A 138 -14.71 5.10 13.89
C ALA A 138 -16.25 4.99 14.04
N ALA A 139 -16.94 6.12 14.12
CA ALA A 139 -18.40 6.19 14.22
C ALA A 139 -19.11 6.11 12.85
N PHE A 140 -18.40 6.34 11.73
CA PHE A 140 -19.01 6.41 10.40
C PHE A 140 -19.37 5.02 9.86
N ASP A 141 -20.64 4.78 9.55
CA ASP A 141 -21.15 3.51 9.03
C ASP A 141 -21.53 3.55 7.53
N GLY A 142 -21.13 4.62 6.84
CA GLY A 142 -21.46 4.82 5.43
C GLY A 142 -20.60 4.04 4.43
N CYS A 143 -19.55 3.35 4.89
CA CYS A 143 -18.72 2.51 4.04
C CYS A 143 -18.85 1.04 4.40
N ASN A 144 -19.33 0.21 3.45
CA ASN A 144 -19.53 -1.22 3.66
C ASN A 144 -18.24 -1.98 4.03
N LEU A 145 -17.06 -1.46 3.68
CA LEU A 145 -15.77 -2.07 4.04
C LEU A 145 -15.57 -2.13 5.56
N LYS A 146 -16.12 -1.19 6.31
CA LYS A 146 -16.07 -1.19 7.78
C LYS A 146 -16.63 -2.48 8.39
N PHE A 147 -17.72 -2.99 7.84
CA PHE A 147 -18.39 -4.19 8.38
C PHE A 147 -17.66 -5.50 8.07
N THR A 148 -16.71 -5.46 7.14
CA THR A 148 -15.90 -6.64 6.74
C THR A 148 -14.47 -6.58 7.26
N ALA A 149 -13.99 -5.42 7.67
CA ALA A 149 -12.70 -5.21 8.30
C ALA A 149 -12.75 -5.50 9.80
N LYS A 150 -11.61 -5.87 10.39
CA LYS A 150 -11.47 -6.05 11.85
C LYS A 150 -11.22 -4.74 12.56
N ASN A 151 -10.38 -3.91 11.96
CA ASN A 151 -9.93 -2.66 12.55
C ASN A 151 -10.04 -1.49 11.56
N LEU A 152 -10.20 -0.30 12.11
CA LEU A 152 -9.93 0.96 11.43
C LEU A 152 -8.41 1.16 11.41
N VAL A 153 -7.82 1.12 10.22
CA VAL A 153 -6.39 1.40 10.01
C VAL A 153 -6.25 2.89 9.69
N PHE A 154 -6.11 3.71 10.72
CA PHE A 154 -6.14 5.16 10.60
C PHE A 154 -4.83 5.73 10.06
N ALA A 155 -3.77 5.62 10.83
CA ALA A 155 -2.44 6.10 10.50
C ALA A 155 -1.37 5.52 11.43
N ASP A 156 -0.11 5.75 11.08
CA ASP A 156 1.07 5.50 11.92
C ASP A 156 2.12 6.60 11.67
N GLY A 157 2.94 6.84 12.68
CA GLY A 157 4.04 7.80 12.61
C GLY A 157 3.78 9.13 13.30
N ASN A 158 4.47 10.18 12.85
CA ASN A 158 4.48 11.47 13.50
C ASN A 158 3.44 12.42 12.88
N PRO A 159 2.43 12.89 13.63
CA PRO A 159 1.42 13.83 13.12
C PRO A 159 1.98 15.20 12.68
N ASN A 160 3.20 15.55 13.10
CA ASN A 160 3.88 16.79 12.71
C ASN A 160 4.99 16.54 11.67
N ALA A 161 4.94 15.41 10.96
CA ALA A 161 5.97 15.05 10.00
C ALA A 161 5.98 15.98 8.77
N ALA A 162 7.18 16.31 8.30
CA ALA A 162 7.35 17.05 7.06
C ALA A 162 7.00 16.23 5.80
N VAL A 163 6.94 14.90 5.91
CA VAL A 163 6.57 14.00 4.81
C VAL A 163 5.41 13.10 5.21
N MET A 164 4.42 13.02 4.33
CA MET A 164 3.29 12.10 4.48
C MET A 164 3.28 11.10 3.32
N LEU A 165 3.13 9.82 3.63
CA LEU A 165 3.03 8.74 2.66
C LEU A 165 1.62 8.16 2.67
N VAL A 166 1.00 8.05 1.50
CA VAL A 166 -0.39 7.57 1.38
C VAL A 166 -0.45 6.37 0.43
N GLY A 167 -0.87 5.22 0.94
CA GLY A 167 -1.14 4.01 0.18
C GLY A 167 -2.58 3.92 -0.32
N GLU A 168 -2.97 2.76 -0.85
CA GLU A 168 -4.31 2.47 -1.36
C GLU A 168 -5.28 2.05 -0.25
N ALA A 169 -5.01 0.93 0.39
CA ALA A 169 -5.86 0.31 1.40
C ALA A 169 -5.05 -0.67 2.27
N PRO A 170 -5.53 -1.02 3.47
CA PRO A 170 -4.89 -2.00 4.33
C PRO A 170 -4.94 -3.42 3.74
N GLY A 171 -3.88 -4.18 3.97
CA GLY A 171 -3.85 -5.63 3.78
C GLY A 171 -4.32 -6.40 5.01
N ARG A 172 -4.08 -7.73 5.01
CA ARG A 172 -4.49 -8.61 6.11
C ARG A 172 -3.78 -8.29 7.43
N ASP A 173 -2.47 -8.07 7.36
CA ASP A 173 -1.66 -7.87 8.56
C ASP A 173 -2.01 -6.50 9.18
N GLU A 174 -2.20 -5.49 8.33
CA GLU A 174 -2.62 -4.15 8.73
C GLU A 174 -4.02 -4.15 9.38
N ASP A 175 -4.94 -4.94 8.85
CA ASP A 175 -6.30 -5.10 9.41
C ASP A 175 -6.29 -5.81 10.77
N ILE A 176 -5.32 -6.71 11.02
CA ILE A 176 -5.16 -7.40 12.30
C ILE A 176 -4.54 -6.48 13.35
N GLU A 177 -3.51 -5.71 12.97
CA GLU A 177 -2.75 -4.86 13.89
C GLU A 177 -3.35 -3.46 14.06
N GLY A 178 -4.23 -3.02 13.14
CA GLY A 178 -4.82 -1.68 13.15
C GLY A 178 -3.85 -0.57 12.70
N LEU A 179 -2.68 -0.93 12.16
CA LEU A 179 -1.64 0.00 11.73
C LEU A 179 -1.33 -0.16 10.24
N PRO A 180 -1.06 0.93 9.50
CA PRO A 180 -0.71 0.85 8.09
C PRO A 180 0.70 0.31 7.86
N PHE A 181 0.87 -0.46 6.79
CA PHE A 181 2.18 -0.93 6.33
C PHE A 181 2.98 -1.73 7.38
N VAL A 182 2.37 -2.69 8.04
CA VAL A 182 3.05 -3.59 9.01
C VAL A 182 3.49 -4.91 8.39
N GLY A 183 2.88 -5.35 7.30
CA GLY A 183 3.20 -6.58 6.59
C GLY A 183 4.54 -6.52 5.81
N ARG A 184 4.75 -7.48 4.90
CA ARG A 184 5.97 -7.55 4.05
C ARG A 184 6.22 -6.27 3.25
N SER A 185 5.17 -5.65 2.74
CA SER A 185 5.25 -4.37 2.01
C SER A 185 5.67 -3.22 2.93
N GLY A 186 5.23 -3.23 4.17
CA GLY A 186 5.61 -2.25 5.19
C GLY A 186 7.08 -2.34 5.56
N ARG A 187 7.59 -3.55 5.79
CA ARG A 187 9.04 -3.75 6.01
C ARG A 187 9.92 -3.27 4.86
N LEU A 188 9.42 -3.35 3.62
CA LEU A 188 10.13 -2.73 2.49
C LEU A 188 10.04 -1.21 2.56
N LEU A 189 8.86 -0.64 2.89
CA LEU A 189 8.69 0.81 3.06
C LEU A 189 9.63 1.36 4.14
N ASP A 190 9.76 0.66 5.27
CA ASP A 190 10.69 1.06 6.34
C ASP A 190 12.13 1.14 5.85
N ARG A 191 12.56 0.15 5.04
CA ARG A 191 13.89 0.19 4.40
C ARG A 191 14.04 1.32 3.38
N MET A 192 12.97 1.64 2.63
CA MET A 192 12.98 2.76 1.68
C MET A 192 13.09 4.10 2.41
N LEU A 193 12.41 4.27 3.53
CA LEU A 193 12.54 5.44 4.40
C LEU A 193 13.94 5.55 5.00
N ALA A 194 14.46 4.46 5.60
CA ALA A 194 15.79 4.42 6.19
C ALA A 194 16.89 4.78 5.18
N ALA A 195 16.76 4.36 3.92
CA ALA A 195 17.71 4.67 2.85
C ALA A 195 17.80 6.18 2.51
N ILE A 196 16.79 6.96 2.83
CA ILE A 196 16.81 8.43 2.70
C ILE A 196 17.02 9.16 4.03
N GLY A 197 17.24 8.41 5.12
CA GLY A 197 17.48 8.94 6.46
C GLY A 197 16.21 9.30 7.22
N LEU A 198 15.10 8.66 6.89
CA LEU A 198 13.80 8.79 7.57
C LEU A 198 13.39 7.46 8.20
N ASP A 199 12.43 7.53 9.09
CA ASP A 199 11.77 6.39 9.73
C ASP A 199 10.31 6.73 10.04
N ARG A 200 9.60 5.84 10.77
CA ARG A 200 8.21 6.10 11.16
C ARG A 200 8.06 7.26 12.15
N THR A 201 9.10 7.62 12.91
CA THR A 201 9.04 8.76 13.84
C THR A 201 9.19 10.11 13.13
N SER A 202 9.69 10.11 11.90
CA SER A 202 9.93 11.28 11.05
C SER A 202 8.99 11.37 9.85
N ALA A 203 8.12 10.38 9.65
CA ALA A 203 7.13 10.32 8.59
C ALA A 203 5.72 10.10 9.15
N TYR A 204 4.68 10.47 8.40
CA TYR A 204 3.29 10.11 8.66
C TYR A 204 2.79 9.19 7.55
N ILE A 205 2.17 8.06 7.91
CA ILE A 205 1.79 7.01 6.97
C ILE A 205 0.30 6.72 7.11
N ALA A 206 -0.42 6.73 5.98
CA ALA A 206 -1.85 6.45 5.93
C ALA A 206 -2.24 5.75 4.62
N ASN A 207 -3.53 5.46 4.45
CA ASN A 207 -4.11 4.94 3.22
C ASN A 207 -5.32 5.78 2.79
N VAL A 208 -5.65 5.78 1.49
CA VAL A 208 -6.89 6.39 0.98
C VAL A 208 -8.11 5.72 1.59
N ILE A 209 -8.09 4.38 1.67
CA ILE A 209 -9.14 3.56 2.27
C ILE A 209 -8.66 3.08 3.64
N PRO A 210 -9.39 3.36 4.73
CA PRO A 210 -8.97 2.99 6.08
C PRO A 210 -9.42 1.58 6.52
N TRP A 211 -10.27 0.90 5.74
CA TRP A 211 -10.77 -0.43 6.02
C TRP A 211 -10.35 -1.42 4.95
N ARG A 212 -9.97 -2.61 5.36
CA ARG A 212 -9.50 -3.65 4.45
C ARG A 212 -10.62 -4.16 3.53
N PRO A 213 -10.45 -4.12 2.19
CA PRO A 213 -11.38 -4.77 1.27
C PRO A 213 -11.31 -6.30 1.41
N PRO A 214 -12.46 -7.01 1.33
CA PRO A 214 -12.51 -8.47 1.39
C PRO A 214 -11.57 -9.12 0.36
N GLY A 215 -10.78 -10.11 0.80
CA GLY A 215 -9.81 -10.79 -0.06
C GLY A 215 -8.66 -9.92 -0.59
N ASN A 216 -8.44 -8.73 -0.03
CA ASN A 216 -7.48 -7.72 -0.54
C ASN A 216 -7.75 -7.31 -2.00
N ARG A 217 -9.04 -7.32 -2.43
CA ARG A 217 -9.39 -6.80 -3.75
C ARG A 217 -9.13 -5.29 -3.83
N THR A 218 -9.02 -4.79 -5.03
CA THR A 218 -9.02 -3.33 -5.26
C THR A 218 -10.35 -2.72 -4.78
N PRO A 219 -10.31 -1.60 -4.04
CA PRO A 219 -11.50 -0.84 -3.71
C PRO A 219 -12.28 -0.40 -4.96
N THR A 220 -13.59 -0.37 -4.85
CA THR A 220 -14.42 0.18 -5.93
C THR A 220 -14.29 1.70 -5.99
N PRO A 221 -14.58 2.34 -7.14
CA PRO A 221 -14.62 3.80 -7.24
C PRO A 221 -15.56 4.44 -6.22
N HIS A 222 -16.68 3.78 -5.93
CA HIS A 222 -17.65 4.23 -4.94
C HIS A 222 -17.08 4.21 -3.50
N GLU A 223 -16.42 3.12 -3.09
CA GLU A 223 -15.76 3.02 -1.79
C GLU A 223 -14.65 4.09 -1.66
N THR A 224 -13.94 4.36 -2.75
CA THR A 224 -12.92 5.41 -2.79
C THR A 224 -13.53 6.80 -2.63
N GLU A 225 -14.64 7.10 -3.31
CA GLU A 225 -15.34 8.39 -3.22
C GLU A 225 -15.87 8.67 -1.80
N ILE A 226 -16.42 7.65 -1.13
CA ILE A 226 -16.88 7.76 0.25
C ILE A 226 -15.74 8.02 1.23
N CYS A 227 -14.59 7.35 1.05
CA CYS A 227 -13.45 7.46 1.98
C CYS A 227 -12.56 8.67 1.72
N ARG A 228 -12.54 9.18 0.48
CA ARG A 228 -11.67 10.28 0.05
C ARG A 228 -11.71 11.52 0.94
N PRO A 229 -12.86 12.02 1.41
CA PRO A 229 -12.90 13.21 2.28
C PRO A 229 -12.09 13.06 3.56
N PHE A 230 -12.00 11.86 4.12
CA PHE A 230 -11.25 11.61 5.35
C PHE A 230 -9.73 11.69 5.12
N ILE A 231 -9.21 11.09 4.05
CA ILE A 231 -7.77 11.19 3.76
C ILE A 231 -7.37 12.61 3.34
N GLU A 232 -8.23 13.33 2.61
CA GLU A 232 -7.99 14.74 2.28
C GLU A 232 -7.93 15.60 3.55
N ARG A 233 -8.83 15.37 4.51
CA ARG A 233 -8.78 16.05 5.81
C ARG A 233 -7.56 15.68 6.63
N GLN A 234 -7.15 14.41 6.59
CA GLN A 234 -5.90 13.97 7.24
C GLN A 234 -4.69 14.71 6.70
N ILE A 235 -4.61 14.89 5.38
CA ILE A 235 -3.54 15.66 4.72
C ILE A 235 -3.58 17.12 5.17
N GLU A 236 -4.75 17.73 5.27
CA GLU A 236 -4.89 19.11 5.76
C GLU A 236 -4.42 19.28 7.21
N LEU A 237 -4.82 18.36 8.10
CA LEU A 237 -4.48 18.43 9.52
C LEU A 237 -3.01 18.15 9.78
N VAL A 238 -2.38 17.24 9.05
CA VAL A 238 -0.94 16.97 9.12
C VAL A 238 -0.14 18.09 8.47
N ASN A 239 -0.66 18.69 7.40
CA ASN A 239 -0.04 19.77 6.61
C ASN A 239 1.43 19.47 6.26
N PRO A 240 1.74 18.36 5.58
CA PRO A 240 3.11 17.98 5.29
C PRO A 240 3.74 18.89 4.24
N LYS A 241 5.06 19.07 4.28
CA LYS A 241 5.81 19.78 3.23
C LYS A 241 5.87 18.99 1.91
N VAL A 242 5.79 17.66 1.99
CA VAL A 242 5.82 16.76 0.83
C VAL A 242 4.83 15.61 1.04
N LEU A 243 4.03 15.34 0.02
CA LEU A 243 3.14 14.19 -0.07
C LEU A 243 3.74 13.13 -0.99
N VAL A 244 3.75 11.85 -0.56
CA VAL A 244 4.23 10.72 -1.37
C VAL A 244 3.07 9.77 -1.63
N ASN A 245 2.67 9.60 -2.89
CA ASN A 245 1.59 8.69 -3.27
C ASN A 245 2.18 7.32 -3.61
N LEU A 246 1.88 6.31 -2.79
CA LEU A 246 2.37 4.94 -2.96
C LEU A 246 1.43 4.13 -3.87
N GLY A 247 1.75 4.08 -5.15
CA GLY A 247 1.00 3.32 -6.16
C GLY A 247 -0.03 4.12 -6.94
N GLY A 248 -0.59 3.49 -7.97
CA GLY A 248 -1.54 4.09 -8.90
C GLY A 248 -2.83 4.59 -8.24
N PRO A 249 -3.54 3.75 -7.46
CA PRO A 249 -4.80 4.15 -6.84
C PRO A 249 -4.67 5.37 -5.91
N SER A 250 -3.65 5.42 -5.07
CA SER A 250 -3.38 6.60 -4.24
C SER A 250 -3.11 7.84 -5.09
N ALA A 251 -2.25 7.70 -6.10
CA ALA A 251 -1.91 8.82 -6.99
C ALA A 251 -3.13 9.29 -7.80
N SER A 252 -3.93 8.39 -8.37
CA SER A 252 -5.11 8.77 -9.15
C SER A 252 -6.15 9.49 -8.30
N THR A 253 -6.37 9.04 -7.07
CA THR A 253 -7.35 9.64 -6.16
C THR A 253 -6.93 11.04 -5.71
N LEU A 254 -5.68 11.19 -5.24
CA LEU A 254 -5.22 12.44 -4.62
C LEU A 254 -4.73 13.49 -5.63
N LEU A 255 -4.36 13.07 -6.84
CA LEU A 255 -3.93 13.97 -7.90
C LEU A 255 -4.97 14.17 -9.01
N ASN A 256 -6.15 13.57 -8.87
CA ASN A 256 -7.25 13.63 -9.85
C ASN A 256 -6.78 13.31 -11.29
N THR A 257 -6.01 12.22 -11.45
CA THR A 257 -5.44 11.83 -12.73
C THR A 257 -5.81 10.40 -13.13
N THR A 258 -5.95 10.16 -14.40
CA THR A 258 -6.13 8.81 -14.99
C THR A 258 -4.82 8.26 -15.55
N GLU A 259 -3.72 8.99 -15.43
CA GLU A 259 -2.42 8.58 -15.94
C GLU A 259 -1.88 7.37 -15.16
N GLY A 260 -1.39 6.36 -15.90
CA GLY A 260 -0.83 5.16 -15.29
C GLY A 260 0.44 5.43 -14.49
N ILE A 261 0.60 4.75 -13.35
CA ILE A 261 1.67 5.00 -12.38
C ILE A 261 3.09 4.93 -12.99
N LEU A 262 3.33 4.07 -13.98
CA LEU A 262 4.65 3.95 -14.60
C LEU A 262 5.07 5.21 -15.39
N ARG A 263 4.10 6.01 -15.85
CA ARG A 263 4.36 7.30 -16.48
C ARG A 263 4.36 8.43 -15.47
N LEU A 264 3.45 8.36 -14.49
CA LEU A 264 3.24 9.39 -13.49
C LEU A 264 4.39 9.46 -12.49
N ARG A 265 4.96 8.29 -12.08
CA ARG A 265 6.00 8.20 -11.07
C ARG A 265 7.24 9.04 -11.39
N GLY A 266 7.87 9.57 -10.36
CA GLY A 266 9.10 10.35 -10.49
C GLY A 266 8.92 11.76 -11.05
N ASN A 267 7.68 12.16 -11.39
CA ASN A 267 7.37 13.50 -11.82
C ASN A 267 6.63 14.24 -10.71
N TRP A 268 7.19 15.34 -10.24
CA TRP A 268 6.53 16.18 -9.25
C TRP A 268 5.18 16.67 -9.75
N ARG A 269 4.18 16.53 -8.90
CA ARG A 269 2.81 17.06 -9.07
C ARG A 269 2.49 17.95 -7.89
N VAL A 270 1.30 18.51 -7.90
CA VAL A 270 0.78 19.32 -6.80
C VAL A 270 -0.54 18.71 -6.35
N HIS A 271 -0.65 18.44 -5.07
CA HIS A 271 -1.92 18.19 -4.40
C HIS A 271 -2.43 19.52 -3.83
N THR A 272 -3.66 19.87 -4.17
CA THR A 272 -4.28 21.10 -3.62
C THR A 272 -5.36 20.68 -2.63
N THR A 273 -5.22 21.10 -1.39
CA THR A 273 -6.21 20.84 -0.33
C THR A 273 -7.49 21.66 -0.55
N ALA A 274 -8.56 21.31 0.16
CA ALA A 274 -9.81 22.08 0.12
C ALA A 274 -9.61 23.54 0.60
N ALA A 275 -8.65 23.78 1.49
CA ALA A 275 -8.24 25.11 1.93
C ALA A 275 -7.37 25.86 0.91
N GLY A 276 -7.08 25.29 -0.25
CA GLY A 276 -6.28 25.93 -1.30
C GLY A 276 -4.76 25.84 -1.09
N ILE A 277 -4.28 25.06 -0.12
CA ILE A 277 -2.86 24.85 0.12
C ILE A 277 -2.29 23.91 -0.92
N ALA A 278 -1.22 24.33 -1.61
CA ALA A 278 -0.54 23.55 -2.62
C ALA A 278 0.63 22.76 -2.00
N ILE A 279 0.53 21.43 -2.00
CA ILE A 279 1.54 20.52 -1.44
C ILE A 279 2.25 19.80 -2.58
N PRO A 280 3.58 19.87 -2.70
CA PRO A 280 4.35 19.09 -3.65
C PRO A 280 4.11 17.60 -3.42
N ALA A 281 3.72 16.88 -4.47
CA ALA A 281 3.38 15.47 -4.42
C ALA A 281 4.28 14.63 -5.34
N MET A 282 4.82 13.54 -4.82
CA MET A 282 5.64 12.59 -5.55
C MET A 282 4.89 11.25 -5.69
N PRO A 283 4.32 10.95 -6.86
CA PRO A 283 3.83 9.61 -7.14
C PRO A 283 4.99 8.64 -7.33
N THR A 284 4.90 7.47 -6.70
CA THR A 284 5.90 6.40 -6.81
C THR A 284 5.25 5.02 -6.80
N LEU A 285 6.05 3.97 -6.96
CA LEU A 285 5.58 2.60 -7.00
C LEU A 285 5.25 2.08 -5.60
N HIS A 286 4.14 1.34 -5.48
CA HIS A 286 3.75 0.74 -4.21
C HIS A 286 4.74 -0.35 -3.77
N PRO A 287 5.14 -0.43 -2.49
CA PRO A 287 6.08 -1.45 -2.01
C PRO A 287 5.66 -2.89 -2.34
N ALA A 288 4.36 -3.23 -2.25
CA ALA A 288 3.87 -4.55 -2.63
C ALA A 288 4.09 -4.88 -4.13
N TYR A 289 4.03 -3.87 -5.01
CA TYR A 289 4.39 -4.04 -6.42
C TYR A 289 5.90 -4.31 -6.57
N LEU A 290 6.74 -3.62 -5.82
CA LEU A 290 8.20 -3.79 -5.85
C LEU A 290 8.66 -5.16 -5.34
N LEU A 291 7.86 -5.80 -4.46
CA LEU A 291 8.10 -7.20 -4.04
C LEU A 291 7.81 -8.20 -5.17
N ARG A 292 6.82 -7.91 -6.02
CA ARG A 292 6.48 -8.75 -7.19
C ARG A 292 7.37 -8.48 -8.40
N THR A 293 7.89 -7.25 -8.51
CA THR A 293 8.70 -6.80 -9.65
C THR A 293 9.96 -6.10 -9.13
N PRO A 294 10.95 -6.87 -8.59
CA PRO A 294 12.14 -6.31 -7.94
C PRO A 294 12.99 -5.41 -8.85
N ALA A 295 13.00 -5.66 -10.16
CA ALA A 295 13.72 -4.85 -11.14
C ALA A 295 13.31 -3.36 -11.12
N HIS A 296 12.10 -3.05 -10.64
CA HIS A 296 11.61 -1.67 -10.54
C HIS A 296 12.00 -0.96 -9.23
N LYS A 297 12.66 -1.65 -8.27
CA LYS A 297 13.16 -1.00 -7.04
C LYS A 297 14.07 0.20 -7.35
N LYS A 298 14.90 0.10 -8.40
CA LYS A 298 15.76 1.21 -8.86
C LYS A 298 14.97 2.47 -9.27
N LEU A 299 13.75 2.30 -9.74
CA LEU A 299 12.89 3.41 -10.13
C LEU A 299 12.36 4.12 -8.88
N ALA A 300 11.80 3.36 -7.93
CA ALA A 300 11.34 3.91 -6.66
C ALA A 300 12.49 4.54 -5.85
N TRP A 301 13.69 3.97 -5.92
CA TRP A 301 14.88 4.55 -5.31
C TRP A 301 15.15 5.98 -5.81
N ARG A 302 15.09 6.21 -7.13
CA ARG A 302 15.23 7.56 -7.72
C ARG A 302 14.15 8.51 -7.21
N ASP A 303 12.90 8.06 -7.11
CA ASP A 303 11.79 8.87 -6.60
C ASP A 303 12.05 9.30 -5.14
N PHE A 304 12.52 8.36 -4.29
CA PHE A 304 12.83 8.66 -2.89
C PHE A 304 14.04 9.59 -2.73
N LEU A 305 15.03 9.52 -3.63
CA LEU A 305 16.13 10.51 -3.64
C LEU A 305 15.64 11.92 -3.98
N GLU A 306 14.70 12.04 -4.92
CA GLU A 306 14.03 13.31 -5.23
C GLU A 306 13.24 13.84 -4.03
N VAL A 307 12.51 12.96 -3.30
CA VAL A 307 11.82 13.32 -2.06
C VAL A 307 12.81 13.84 -1.03
N LYS A 308 13.95 13.14 -0.83
CA LYS A 308 15.02 13.59 0.08
C LYS A 308 15.56 14.98 -0.30
N ALA A 309 15.85 15.17 -1.58
CA ALA A 309 16.35 16.47 -2.08
C ALA A 309 15.32 17.59 -1.85
N LYS A 310 14.04 17.32 -2.12
CA LYS A 310 12.95 18.26 -1.93
C LYS A 310 12.76 18.64 -0.46
N LEU A 311 12.77 17.67 0.45
CA LEU A 311 12.66 17.92 1.89
C LEU A 311 13.81 18.79 2.39
N ARG A 312 15.06 18.53 1.95
CA ARG A 312 16.22 19.36 2.28
C ARG A 312 16.11 20.79 1.78
N ALA A 313 15.50 20.98 0.60
CA ALA A 313 15.31 22.32 0.03
C ALA A 313 14.18 23.11 0.72
N LEU A 314 13.26 22.42 1.38
CA LEU A 314 12.15 23.05 2.12
C LEU A 314 12.45 23.26 3.62
N GLY A 315 13.62 22.84 4.09
CA GLY A 315 14.09 23.00 5.46
C GLY A 315 13.51 22.00 6.40
#